data_c39cde2af6cb60521c355a649445191f
#
_entry.id   c39cde2af6cb60521c355a649445191f
#
_cell.length_a   1.000
_cell.length_b   1.000
_cell.length_c   1.000
_cell.angle_alpha   90.00
_cell.angle_beta   90.00
_cell.angle_gamma   90.00
#
_symmetry.space_group_name_H-M   'P 1'
#
loop_
_entity.id
_entity.type
_entity.pdbx_description
1 polymer ?
#
loop_
_entity_poly.entity_id
_entity_poly.type
_entity_poly.pdbx_seq_one_letter_code
_entity_poly.pdbx_strand_id
1 'polypeptide(L)'
;MKMFLLSATAALAAAAFAPAVAQTAAPAPETPVHHMHMMQPVTRAAFLQKVQKHFARLDANHDGFVTQDEVEASAQAIHARMSQGLAQHAAKMFDRLDANHDGVITQAEFNAAMANRPQAANSHRHAPSWDRLAARFDSNHDGQISRAEFDAARAEHEQQTADSGKPHMHRAGFAAQMFAKADMNHDGRVSLQEASQAAQQWFDSADANHDGTLSPEEMRAMHKAMRPAEQHS
;
A
#
# COMPACT_ATOMS: atom_id res chain seq x y z
N MET A 1 -61.60 54.90 -49.26
CA MET A 1 -62.09 54.17 -50.43
C MET A 1 -61.49 52.76 -50.43
N LYS A 2 -62.37 51.85 -50.17
CA LYS A 2 -62.63 50.57 -50.88
C LYS A 2 -61.40 49.66 -51.06
N MET A 3 -61.33 48.57 -50.27
CA MET A 3 -61.72 47.22 -50.70
C MET A 3 -60.58 46.57 -51.53
N PHE A 4 -60.09 45.34 -51.26
CA PHE A 4 -60.76 44.08 -51.22
C PHE A 4 -59.91 43.03 -50.48
N LEU A 5 -60.61 42.16 -49.80
CA LEU A 5 -60.23 40.82 -49.29
C LEU A 5 -59.67 39.92 -50.39
N LEU A 6 -58.76 39.06 -50.05
CA LEU A 6 -58.83 37.65 -50.52
C LEU A 6 -58.20 36.68 -49.48
N SER A 7 -59.06 35.83 -49.03
CA SER A 7 -58.76 34.70 -48.17
C SER A 7 -58.03 33.62 -48.94
N ALA A 8 -57.00 33.05 -48.39
CA ALA A 8 -56.52 31.72 -48.81
C ALA A 8 -56.30 30.85 -47.56
N THR A 9 -57.23 29.98 -47.35
CA THR A 9 -57.16 28.89 -46.36
C THR A 9 -56.16 27.87 -46.83
N ALA A 10 -55.05 27.70 -46.13
CA ALA A 10 -54.16 26.55 -46.27
C ALA A 10 -54.34 25.65 -45.05
N ALA A 11 -54.88 24.50 -45.25
CA ALA A 11 -55.02 23.48 -44.25
C ALA A 11 -53.61 22.90 -43.87
N LEU A 12 -53.22 23.14 -42.64
CA LEU A 12 -51.99 22.54 -42.14
C LEU A 12 -52.34 21.22 -41.41
N ALA A 13 -51.93 20.11 -42.00
CA ALA A 13 -52.03 18.79 -41.37
C ALA A 13 -51.06 18.74 -40.18
N ALA A 14 -51.60 18.66 -38.96
CA ALA A 14 -50.82 18.44 -37.77
C ALA A 14 -50.39 16.96 -37.71
N ALA A 15 -49.11 16.70 -38.03
CA ALA A 15 -48.48 15.45 -37.71
C ALA A 15 -48.14 15.43 -36.22
N ALA A 16 -48.85 14.62 -35.45
CA ALA A 16 -48.57 14.39 -34.05
C ALA A 16 -47.28 13.59 -33.93
N PHE A 17 -46.19 14.26 -33.57
CA PHE A 17 -44.99 13.60 -33.06
C PHE A 17 -45.24 13.19 -31.63
N ALA A 18 -45.43 11.90 -31.38
CA ALA A 18 -45.35 11.32 -30.04
C ALA A 18 -43.89 11.34 -29.57
N PRO A 19 -43.57 11.83 -28.39
CA PRO A 19 -42.20 11.69 -27.86
C PRO A 19 -41.99 10.21 -27.54
N ALA A 20 -40.97 9.61 -28.15
CA ALA A 20 -40.47 8.31 -27.76
C ALA A 20 -39.93 8.44 -26.32
N VAL A 21 -40.65 7.88 -25.36
CA VAL A 21 -40.14 7.70 -24.00
C VAL A 21 -38.99 6.72 -24.11
N ALA A 22 -37.78 7.23 -24.04
CA ALA A 22 -36.61 6.38 -23.84
C ALA A 22 -36.77 5.65 -22.50
N GLN A 23 -37.08 4.36 -22.56
CA GLN A 23 -36.99 3.49 -21.41
C GLN A 23 -35.53 3.49 -20.99
N THR A 24 -35.23 4.21 -19.92
CA THR A 24 -33.97 4.04 -19.16
C THR A 24 -33.98 2.61 -18.66
N ALA A 25 -33.15 1.75 -19.29
CA ALA A 25 -32.85 0.43 -18.76
C ALA A 25 -32.37 0.62 -17.33
N ALA A 26 -32.98 -0.07 -16.38
CA ALA A 26 -32.53 -0.14 -15.02
C ALA A 26 -31.04 -0.55 -15.02
N PRO A 27 -30.19 0.10 -14.22
CA PRO A 27 -28.80 -0.34 -14.10
C PRO A 27 -28.80 -1.79 -13.63
N ALA A 28 -28.07 -2.64 -14.36
CA ALA A 28 -27.81 -4.01 -13.94
C ALA A 28 -27.24 -4.00 -12.52
N PRO A 29 -27.55 -4.98 -11.66
CA PRO A 29 -26.99 -5.05 -10.34
C PRO A 29 -25.46 -5.09 -10.46
N GLU A 30 -24.82 -4.04 -9.95
CA GLU A 30 -23.36 -3.98 -9.85
C GLU A 30 -22.93 -5.13 -8.94
N THR A 31 -22.31 -6.14 -9.54
CA THR A 31 -21.59 -7.15 -8.76
C THR A 31 -20.59 -6.41 -7.87
N PRO A 32 -20.50 -6.76 -6.59
CA PRO A 32 -19.51 -6.12 -5.72
C PRO A 32 -18.13 -6.45 -6.28
N VAL A 33 -17.56 -5.52 -7.02
CA VAL A 33 -16.15 -5.54 -7.38
C VAL A 33 -15.38 -5.48 -6.07
N HIS A 34 -14.80 -6.60 -5.68
CA HIS A 34 -13.78 -6.61 -4.66
C HIS A 34 -12.82 -5.48 -5.02
N HIS A 35 -12.69 -4.48 -4.16
CA HIS A 35 -11.67 -3.48 -4.26
C HIS A 35 -10.31 -4.16 -4.08
N MET A 36 -9.87 -4.87 -5.11
CA MET A 36 -8.45 -5.02 -5.37
C MET A 36 -7.94 -3.59 -5.43
N HIS A 37 -6.99 -3.26 -4.58
CA HIS A 37 -6.25 -2.01 -4.64
C HIS A 37 -5.65 -1.96 -6.04
N MET A 38 -6.42 -1.42 -6.99
CA MET A 38 -5.97 -1.27 -8.36
C MET A 38 -4.83 -0.27 -8.32
N MET A 39 -3.62 -0.79 -8.52
CA MET A 39 -2.45 0.07 -8.73
C MET A 39 -2.82 0.99 -9.88
N GLN A 40 -2.88 2.29 -9.60
CA GLN A 40 -3.21 3.26 -10.64
C GLN A 40 -2.04 3.36 -11.62
N PRO A 41 -2.33 3.54 -12.91
CA PRO A 41 -1.30 3.78 -13.90
C PRO A 41 -0.40 4.97 -13.50
N VAL A 42 0.89 4.86 -13.72
CA VAL A 42 1.87 5.88 -13.33
C VAL A 42 2.51 6.45 -14.58
N THR A 43 2.26 7.73 -14.86
CA THR A 43 2.92 8.42 -15.98
C THR A 43 4.41 8.62 -15.70
N ARG A 44 5.21 8.73 -16.76
CA ARG A 44 6.65 9.03 -16.68
C ARG A 44 6.93 10.28 -15.82
N ALA A 45 6.17 11.36 -16.02
CA ALA A 45 6.35 12.59 -15.26
C ALA A 45 6.07 12.38 -13.76
N ALA A 46 4.99 11.69 -13.41
CA ALA A 46 4.66 11.36 -12.01
C ALA A 46 5.71 10.44 -11.38
N PHE A 47 6.28 9.51 -12.15
CA PHE A 47 7.35 8.64 -11.70
C PHE A 47 8.63 9.44 -11.38
N LEU A 48 9.09 10.27 -12.31
CA LEU A 48 10.27 11.13 -12.09
C LEU A 48 10.07 12.10 -10.92
N GLN A 49 8.88 12.65 -10.76
CA GLN A 49 8.58 13.47 -9.59
C GLN A 49 8.71 12.70 -8.26
N LYS A 50 8.32 11.42 -8.25
CA LYS A 50 8.53 10.55 -7.08
C LYS A 50 10.01 10.32 -6.82
N VAL A 51 10.81 10.12 -7.88
CA VAL A 51 12.27 9.96 -7.77
C VAL A 51 12.91 11.21 -7.17
N GLN A 52 12.56 12.40 -7.66
CA GLN A 52 13.04 13.67 -7.10
C GLN A 52 12.69 13.83 -5.61
N LYS A 53 11.45 13.54 -5.24
CA LYS A 53 11.02 13.59 -3.83
C LYS A 53 11.75 12.55 -2.96
N HIS A 54 12.06 11.40 -3.52
CA HIS A 54 12.80 10.36 -2.81
C HIS A 54 14.27 10.75 -2.65
N PHE A 55 14.88 11.28 -3.70
CA PHE A 55 16.22 11.84 -3.67
C PHE A 55 16.36 12.91 -2.59
N ALA A 56 15.51 13.94 -2.60
CA ALA A 56 15.52 15.02 -1.61
C ALA A 56 15.29 14.55 -0.15
N ARG A 57 14.76 13.35 0.04
CA ARG A 57 14.61 12.75 1.37
C ARG A 57 15.86 11.97 1.79
N LEU A 58 16.59 11.41 0.84
CA LEU A 58 17.84 10.68 1.08
C LEU A 58 19.02 11.65 1.26
N ASP A 59 19.08 12.71 0.46
CA ASP A 59 20.04 13.82 0.58
C ASP A 59 19.75 14.60 1.87
N ALA A 60 20.28 14.11 2.97
CA ALA A 60 19.98 14.63 4.30
C ALA A 60 20.76 15.93 4.62
N ASN A 61 21.93 16.10 4.02
CA ASN A 61 22.80 17.27 4.18
C ASN A 61 22.53 18.36 3.14
N HIS A 62 21.69 18.05 2.12
CA HIS A 62 21.30 18.94 1.03
C HIS A 62 22.49 19.46 0.20
N ASP A 63 23.50 18.59 -0.03
CA ASP A 63 24.66 18.90 -0.86
C ASP A 63 24.42 18.59 -2.36
N GLY A 64 23.25 18.05 -2.70
CA GLY A 64 22.87 17.69 -4.06
C GLY A 64 23.32 16.31 -4.50
N PHE A 65 23.86 15.53 -3.58
CA PHE A 65 24.29 14.15 -3.80
C PHE A 65 23.69 13.24 -2.74
N VAL A 66 23.51 11.99 -3.06
CA VAL A 66 23.17 10.93 -2.13
C VAL A 66 24.37 10.00 -2.02
N THR A 67 24.84 9.79 -0.80
CA THR A 67 25.94 8.88 -0.47
C THR A 67 25.43 7.54 0.05
N GLN A 68 26.27 6.53 0.08
CA GLN A 68 25.91 5.24 0.68
C GLN A 68 25.58 5.38 2.16
N ASP A 69 26.32 6.22 2.89
CA ASP A 69 26.08 6.47 4.32
C ASP A 69 24.68 7.08 4.56
N GLU A 70 24.22 7.99 3.69
CA GLU A 70 22.88 8.58 3.78
C GLU A 70 21.79 7.55 3.47
N VAL A 71 22.01 6.67 2.51
CA VAL A 71 21.09 5.55 2.22
C VAL A 71 20.98 4.63 3.43
N GLU A 72 22.09 4.27 4.05
CA GLU A 72 22.12 3.42 5.25
C GLU A 72 21.47 4.10 6.46
N ALA A 73 21.78 5.36 6.72
CA ALA A 73 21.16 6.15 7.77
C ALA A 73 19.64 6.28 7.59
N SER A 74 19.19 6.51 6.34
CA SER A 74 17.77 6.55 6.00
C SER A 74 17.10 5.20 6.25
N ALA A 75 17.73 4.09 5.87
CA ALA A 75 17.21 2.74 6.11
C ALA A 75 17.08 2.44 7.61
N GLN A 76 18.08 2.81 8.41
CA GLN A 76 18.06 2.69 9.88
C GLN A 76 16.95 3.53 10.50
N ALA A 77 16.78 4.77 10.05
CA ALA A 77 15.72 5.66 10.53
C ALA A 77 14.32 5.12 10.21
N ILE A 78 14.12 4.54 9.03
CA ILE A 78 12.87 3.89 8.64
C ILE A 78 12.61 2.67 9.54
N HIS A 79 13.64 1.85 9.77
CA HIS A 79 13.54 0.69 10.65
C HIS A 79 13.13 1.09 12.07
N ALA A 80 13.82 2.07 12.64
CA ALA A 80 13.51 2.58 13.99
C ALA A 80 12.06 3.10 14.10
N ARG A 81 11.58 3.84 13.09
CA ARG A 81 10.18 4.31 13.05
C ARG A 81 9.19 3.17 12.96
N MET A 82 9.49 2.14 12.17
CA MET A 82 8.64 0.95 12.06
C MET A 82 8.58 0.18 13.37
N SER A 83 9.72 -0.06 14.03
CA SER A 83 9.78 -0.73 15.34
C SER A 83 9.00 0.06 16.40
N GLN A 84 9.17 1.38 16.45
CA GLN A 84 8.38 2.25 17.35
C GLN A 84 6.88 2.18 17.06
N GLY A 85 6.49 2.22 15.78
CA GLY A 85 5.10 2.10 15.36
C GLY A 85 4.48 0.77 15.77
N LEU A 86 5.20 -0.33 15.58
CA LEU A 86 4.78 -1.66 16.01
C LEU A 86 4.68 -1.75 17.54
N ALA A 87 5.62 -1.16 18.27
CA ALA A 87 5.57 -1.10 19.73
C ALA A 87 4.34 -0.35 20.23
N GLN A 88 4.05 0.82 19.67
CA GLN A 88 2.87 1.61 20.03
C GLN A 88 1.57 0.89 19.67
N HIS A 89 1.53 0.20 18.52
CA HIS A 89 0.36 -0.58 18.12
C HIS A 89 0.14 -1.75 19.08
N ALA A 90 1.20 -2.45 19.46
CA ALA A 90 1.15 -3.55 20.42
C ALA A 90 0.67 -3.08 21.80
N ALA A 91 1.20 -1.94 22.29
CA ALA A 91 0.74 -1.33 23.54
C ALA A 91 -0.77 -1.01 23.52
N LYS A 92 -1.23 -0.36 22.45
CA LYS A 92 -2.65 -0.07 22.27
C LYS A 92 -3.51 -1.33 22.16
N MET A 93 -2.97 -2.41 21.61
CA MET A 93 -3.67 -3.69 21.53
C MET A 93 -3.79 -4.33 22.90
N PHE A 94 -2.73 -4.30 23.70
CA PHE A 94 -2.76 -4.75 25.09
C PHE A 94 -3.82 -3.96 25.90
N ASP A 95 -3.74 -2.63 25.91
CA ASP A 95 -4.63 -1.73 26.63
C ASP A 95 -6.11 -1.88 26.22
N ARG A 96 -6.37 -2.33 24.99
CA ARG A 96 -7.73 -2.64 24.52
C ARG A 96 -8.25 -3.97 25.02
N LEU A 97 -7.37 -4.93 25.24
CA LEU A 97 -7.73 -6.25 25.75
C LEU A 97 -7.79 -6.26 27.28
N ASP A 98 -6.91 -5.53 27.94
CA ASP A 98 -6.92 -5.28 29.39
C ASP A 98 -7.99 -4.21 29.71
N ALA A 99 -9.23 -4.65 29.86
CA ALA A 99 -10.39 -3.76 29.98
C ALA A 99 -10.50 -3.09 31.36
N ASN A 100 -9.98 -3.74 32.40
CA ASN A 100 -9.99 -3.24 33.77
C ASN A 100 -8.70 -2.47 34.11
N HIS A 101 -7.69 -2.50 33.22
CA HIS A 101 -6.38 -1.85 33.38
C HIS A 101 -5.59 -2.31 34.61
N ASP A 102 -5.69 -3.62 34.93
CA ASP A 102 -4.92 -4.22 36.03
C ASP A 102 -3.51 -4.70 35.60
N GLY A 103 -3.20 -4.55 34.31
CA GLY A 103 -1.91 -4.95 33.72
C GLY A 103 -1.86 -6.41 33.30
N VAL A 104 -2.99 -7.11 33.28
CA VAL A 104 -3.12 -8.50 32.92
C VAL A 104 -4.29 -8.70 31.95
N ILE A 105 -4.12 -9.48 30.92
CA ILE A 105 -5.22 -9.87 30.03
C ILE A 105 -5.70 -11.25 30.45
N THR A 106 -6.97 -11.34 30.80
CA THR A 106 -7.65 -12.60 31.13
C THR A 106 -8.42 -13.15 29.93
N GLN A 107 -8.72 -14.45 29.95
CA GLN A 107 -9.59 -15.06 28.92
C GLN A 107 -10.97 -14.40 28.86
N ALA A 108 -11.52 -13.94 29.99
CA ALA A 108 -12.81 -13.27 30.04
C ALA A 108 -12.78 -11.93 29.31
N GLU A 109 -11.76 -11.13 29.53
CA GLU A 109 -11.56 -9.83 28.86
C GLU A 109 -11.33 -10.00 27.36
N PHE A 110 -10.50 -10.98 26.97
CA PHE A 110 -10.32 -11.32 25.57
C PHE A 110 -11.64 -11.69 24.89
N ASN A 111 -12.44 -12.57 25.49
CA ASN A 111 -13.74 -12.95 24.95
C ASN A 111 -14.71 -11.78 24.85
N ALA A 112 -14.75 -10.90 25.85
CA ALA A 112 -15.57 -9.70 25.83
C ALA A 112 -15.12 -8.73 24.71
N ALA A 113 -13.81 -8.55 24.51
CA ALA A 113 -13.28 -7.72 23.44
C ALA A 113 -13.59 -8.31 22.05
N MET A 114 -13.56 -9.64 21.92
CA MET A 114 -13.92 -10.31 20.66
C MET A 114 -15.41 -10.24 20.36
N ALA A 115 -16.28 -10.33 21.36
CA ALA A 115 -17.72 -10.21 21.21
C ALA A 115 -18.15 -8.79 20.73
N ASN A 116 -17.44 -7.78 21.16
CA ASN A 116 -17.69 -6.38 20.78
C ASN A 116 -17.01 -5.96 19.45
N ARG A 117 -16.32 -6.88 18.79
CA ARG A 117 -15.66 -6.57 17.52
C ARG A 117 -16.69 -6.50 16.40
N PRO A 118 -16.76 -5.39 15.61
CA PRO A 118 -17.61 -5.34 14.43
C PRO A 118 -17.24 -6.52 13.53
N GLN A 119 -18.21 -7.38 13.22
CA GLN A 119 -18.01 -8.45 12.24
C GLN A 119 -17.81 -7.79 10.88
N ALA A 120 -16.55 -7.57 10.51
CA ALA A 120 -16.20 -7.29 9.14
C ALA A 120 -16.50 -8.57 8.34
N ALA A 121 -17.67 -8.60 7.70
CA ALA A 121 -18.04 -9.63 6.77
C ALA A 121 -16.84 -9.85 5.81
N ASN A 122 -16.39 -11.11 5.70
CA ASN A 122 -15.39 -11.60 4.74
C ASN A 122 -13.89 -11.62 5.14
N SER A 123 -13.50 -11.62 6.38
CA SER A 123 -12.16 -12.12 6.66
C SER A 123 -12.19 -13.63 6.89
N HIS A 124 -11.88 -14.42 5.87
CA HIS A 124 -11.51 -15.85 6.00
C HIS A 124 -10.19 -16.05 6.77
N ARG A 125 -9.71 -15.04 7.46
CA ARG A 125 -8.62 -15.16 8.43
C ARG A 125 -9.21 -15.78 9.67
N HIS A 126 -8.59 -16.88 10.11
CA HIS A 126 -8.94 -17.55 11.35
C HIS A 126 -9.18 -16.52 12.45
N ALA A 127 -10.37 -16.56 13.06
CA ALA A 127 -10.68 -15.69 14.19
C ALA A 127 -9.59 -15.85 15.26
N PRO A 128 -9.10 -14.78 15.86
CA PRO A 128 -8.17 -14.88 16.95
C PRO A 128 -8.81 -15.71 18.08
N SER A 129 -8.11 -16.73 18.55
CA SER A 129 -8.56 -17.57 19.67
C SER A 129 -7.69 -17.31 20.88
N TRP A 130 -8.26 -17.45 22.06
CA TRP A 130 -7.53 -17.35 23.31
C TRP A 130 -6.34 -18.31 23.36
N ASP A 131 -6.55 -19.56 22.98
CA ASP A 131 -5.49 -20.59 23.01
C ASP A 131 -4.25 -20.21 22.19
N ARG A 132 -4.46 -19.54 21.05
CA ARG A 132 -3.34 -19.06 20.23
C ARG A 132 -2.65 -17.86 20.85
N LEU A 133 -3.42 -17.01 21.52
CA LEU A 133 -2.87 -15.85 22.19
C LEU A 133 -2.06 -16.31 23.41
N ALA A 134 -2.65 -17.17 24.26
CA ALA A 134 -1.98 -17.74 25.40
C ALA A 134 -0.73 -18.56 25.01
N ALA A 135 -0.82 -19.44 24.03
CA ALA A 135 0.33 -20.22 23.56
C ALA A 135 1.51 -19.33 23.08
N ARG A 136 1.26 -18.09 22.74
CA ARG A 136 2.28 -17.17 22.27
C ARG A 136 2.81 -16.24 23.36
N PHE A 137 1.98 -15.85 24.29
CA PHE A 137 2.29 -14.78 25.24
C PHE A 137 2.28 -15.19 26.71
N ASP A 138 1.54 -16.25 27.09
CA ASP A 138 1.50 -16.79 28.44
C ASP A 138 2.69 -17.75 28.64
N SER A 139 3.83 -17.19 29.04
CA SER A 139 5.09 -17.94 29.17
C SER A 139 5.16 -18.78 30.44
N ASN A 140 4.46 -18.36 31.49
CA ASN A 140 4.41 -19.05 32.79
C ASN A 140 3.25 -20.08 32.90
N HIS A 141 2.33 -20.07 31.91
CA HIS A 141 1.15 -20.94 31.82
C HIS A 141 0.19 -20.81 33.01
N ASP A 142 0.02 -19.60 33.53
CA ASP A 142 -0.92 -19.31 34.61
C ASP A 142 -2.35 -19.01 34.10
N GLY A 143 -2.53 -19.03 32.78
CA GLY A 143 -3.82 -18.76 32.13
C GLY A 143 -4.14 -17.27 31.99
N GLN A 144 -3.17 -16.40 32.24
CA GLN A 144 -3.26 -14.97 32.08
C GLN A 144 -2.08 -14.49 31.24
N ILE A 145 -2.16 -13.27 30.69
CA ILE A 145 -1.07 -12.67 29.95
C ILE A 145 -0.75 -11.33 30.61
N SER A 146 0.33 -11.30 31.36
CA SER A 146 0.82 -10.07 31.96
C SER A 146 1.45 -9.14 30.92
N ARG A 147 1.51 -7.85 31.24
CA ARG A 147 2.20 -6.86 30.39
C ARG A 147 3.65 -7.25 30.15
N ALA A 148 4.34 -7.77 31.17
CA ALA A 148 5.74 -8.19 31.06
C ALA A 148 5.92 -9.36 30.07
N GLU A 149 5.05 -10.38 30.11
CA GLU A 149 5.06 -11.51 29.19
C GLU A 149 4.76 -11.07 27.76
N PHE A 150 3.78 -10.21 27.58
CA PHE A 150 3.42 -9.66 26.29
C PHE A 150 4.59 -8.88 25.64
N ASP A 151 5.25 -8.03 26.42
CA ASP A 151 6.40 -7.24 25.96
C ASP A 151 7.64 -8.13 25.71
N ALA A 152 7.89 -9.15 26.55
CA ALA A 152 8.99 -10.11 26.39
C ALA A 152 8.82 -10.94 25.11
N ALA A 153 7.66 -11.55 24.90
CA ALA A 153 7.39 -12.35 23.70
C ALA A 153 7.46 -11.51 22.41
N ARG A 154 7.10 -10.23 22.50
CA ARG A 154 7.27 -9.30 21.39
C ARG A 154 8.75 -9.01 21.09
N ALA A 155 9.55 -8.77 22.13
CA ALA A 155 10.97 -8.51 21.99
C ALA A 155 11.71 -9.74 21.41
N GLU A 156 11.39 -10.94 21.87
CA GLU A 156 11.92 -12.19 21.31
C GLU A 156 11.57 -12.36 19.82
N HIS A 157 10.34 -12.06 19.44
CA HIS A 157 9.93 -12.12 18.05
C HIS A 157 10.67 -11.10 17.18
N GLU A 158 10.93 -9.89 17.69
CA GLU A 158 11.70 -8.85 17.01
C GLU A 158 13.16 -9.30 16.83
N GLN A 159 13.77 -9.91 17.84
CA GLN A 159 15.11 -10.49 17.75
C GLN A 159 15.18 -11.67 16.75
N GLN A 160 14.24 -12.60 16.82
CA GLN A 160 14.17 -13.74 15.87
C GLN A 160 14.00 -13.29 14.42
N THR A 161 13.25 -12.22 14.17
CA THR A 161 13.10 -11.65 12.83
C THR A 161 14.37 -10.92 12.39
N ALA A 162 15.09 -10.28 13.29
CA ALA A 162 16.38 -9.67 13.02
C ALA A 162 17.45 -10.73 12.69
N ASP A 163 17.52 -11.80 13.48
CA ASP A 163 18.50 -12.89 13.30
C ASP A 163 18.20 -13.79 12.08
N SER A 164 16.93 -13.96 11.74
CA SER A 164 16.55 -14.78 10.58
C SER A 164 16.96 -14.19 9.23
N GLY A 165 17.47 -12.98 9.21
CA GLY A 165 18.07 -12.32 8.03
C GLY A 165 17.12 -12.06 6.86
N LYS A 166 15.87 -12.51 6.96
CA LYS A 166 14.97 -12.62 5.81
C LYS A 166 14.24 -11.34 5.38
N PRO A 167 13.82 -10.39 6.23
CA PRO A 167 13.15 -9.19 5.71
C PRO A 167 14.06 -8.00 5.48
N HIS A 168 15.19 -7.88 6.19
CA HIS A 168 16.01 -6.68 6.19
C HIS A 168 17.17 -6.73 5.20
N MET A 169 17.80 -7.91 4.99
CA MET A 169 18.86 -8.08 4.00
C MET A 169 18.38 -7.84 2.57
N HIS A 170 17.15 -8.20 2.23
CA HIS A 170 16.63 -7.93 0.89
C HIS A 170 16.45 -6.43 0.61
N ARG A 171 16.11 -5.63 1.62
CA ARG A 171 15.95 -4.19 1.44
C ARG A 171 17.29 -3.45 1.42
N ALA A 172 18.21 -3.78 2.34
CA ALA A 172 19.53 -3.17 2.37
C ALA A 172 20.34 -3.58 1.12
N GLY A 173 20.34 -4.86 0.75
CA GLY A 173 20.97 -5.33 -0.47
C GLY A 173 20.33 -4.75 -1.74
N PHE A 174 19.02 -4.58 -1.76
CA PHE A 174 18.33 -3.93 -2.86
C PHE A 174 18.68 -2.43 -2.94
N ALA A 175 18.75 -1.72 -1.82
CA ALA A 175 19.13 -0.31 -1.78
C ALA A 175 20.57 -0.11 -2.26
N ALA A 176 21.52 -0.94 -1.80
CA ALA A 176 22.91 -0.93 -2.28
C ALA A 176 23.01 -1.25 -3.77
N GLN A 177 22.24 -2.22 -4.25
CA GLN A 177 22.21 -2.55 -5.69
C GLN A 177 21.62 -1.42 -6.53
N MET A 178 20.56 -0.75 -6.01
CA MET A 178 19.98 0.41 -6.68
C MET A 178 20.93 1.60 -6.69
N PHE A 179 21.64 1.82 -5.59
CA PHE A 179 22.68 2.84 -5.50
C PHE A 179 23.78 2.60 -6.54
N ALA A 180 24.35 1.39 -6.60
CA ALA A 180 25.37 1.03 -7.57
C ALA A 180 24.92 1.12 -9.04
N LYS A 181 23.63 0.94 -9.31
CA LYS A 181 23.06 1.13 -10.66
C LYS A 181 22.83 2.60 -10.98
N ALA A 182 22.57 3.42 -9.98
CA ALA A 182 22.34 4.85 -10.15
C ALA A 182 23.66 5.64 -10.25
N ASP A 183 24.70 5.20 -9.54
CA ASP A 183 26.05 5.75 -9.62
C ASP A 183 26.73 5.35 -10.94
N MET A 184 26.44 6.12 -11.98
CA MET A 184 26.89 5.80 -13.36
C MET A 184 28.37 6.11 -13.60
N ASN A 185 28.89 7.10 -12.89
CA ASN A 185 30.28 7.55 -13.01
C ASN A 185 31.21 6.84 -12.01
N HIS A 186 30.63 6.08 -11.05
CA HIS A 186 31.33 5.33 -10.00
C HIS A 186 32.19 6.22 -9.09
N ASP A 187 31.70 7.42 -8.78
CA ASP A 187 32.36 8.34 -7.84
C ASP A 187 31.96 8.10 -6.37
N GLY A 188 31.11 7.10 -6.12
CA GLY A 188 30.62 6.74 -4.79
C GLY A 188 29.48 7.65 -4.29
N ARG A 189 28.92 8.47 -5.16
CA ARG A 189 27.78 9.36 -4.88
C ARG A 189 26.81 9.32 -6.04
N VAL A 190 25.54 9.59 -5.78
CA VAL A 190 24.51 9.67 -6.81
C VAL A 190 24.00 11.09 -6.86
N SER A 191 24.17 11.78 -7.97
CA SER A 191 23.54 13.08 -8.22
C SER A 191 22.07 12.93 -8.60
N LEU A 192 21.28 14.01 -8.49
CA LEU A 192 19.89 14.01 -8.97
C LEU A 192 19.79 13.70 -10.46
N GLN A 193 20.79 14.12 -11.26
CA GLN A 193 20.84 13.83 -12.68
C GLN A 193 20.99 12.33 -12.93
N GLU A 194 21.93 11.66 -12.26
CA GLU A 194 22.16 10.22 -12.36
C GLU A 194 20.94 9.42 -11.88
N ALA A 195 20.38 9.80 -10.72
CA ALA A 195 19.15 9.20 -10.22
C ALA A 195 17.99 9.31 -11.23
N SER A 196 17.86 10.47 -11.88
CA SER A 196 16.82 10.71 -12.89
C SER A 196 17.06 9.91 -14.16
N GLN A 197 18.32 9.80 -14.62
CA GLN A 197 18.68 8.99 -15.79
C GLN A 197 18.45 7.51 -15.55
N ALA A 198 18.90 6.98 -14.41
CA ALA A 198 18.66 5.60 -14.02
C ALA A 198 17.15 5.28 -13.92
N ALA A 199 16.37 6.22 -13.37
CA ALA A 199 14.94 6.11 -13.29
C ALA A 199 14.25 6.11 -14.66
N GLN A 200 14.72 6.93 -15.60
CA GLN A 200 14.22 6.94 -16.99
C GLN A 200 14.51 5.61 -17.69
N GLN A 201 15.73 5.11 -17.61
CA GLN A 201 16.08 3.82 -18.18
C GLN A 201 15.23 2.68 -17.60
N TRP A 202 15.00 2.73 -16.29
CA TRP A 202 14.14 1.75 -15.63
C TRP A 202 12.69 1.86 -16.13
N PHE A 203 12.16 3.08 -16.23
CA PHE A 203 10.81 3.32 -16.75
C PHE A 203 10.67 2.80 -18.18
N ASP A 204 11.61 3.13 -19.06
CA ASP A 204 11.60 2.71 -20.47
C ASP A 204 11.67 1.18 -20.63
N SER A 205 12.35 0.51 -19.71
CA SER A 205 12.42 -0.97 -19.71
C SER A 205 11.11 -1.61 -19.19
N ALA A 206 10.35 -0.89 -18.38
CA ALA A 206 9.10 -1.36 -17.81
C ALA A 206 7.89 -1.03 -18.70
N ASP A 207 7.94 0.09 -19.42
CA ASP A 207 6.93 0.57 -20.37
C ASP A 207 7.06 -0.21 -21.68
N ALA A 208 6.47 -1.39 -21.73
CA ALA A 208 6.62 -2.33 -22.82
C ALA A 208 5.90 -1.88 -24.11
N ASN A 209 4.83 -1.11 -23.97
CA ASN A 209 4.05 -0.59 -25.10
C ASN A 209 4.48 0.82 -25.52
N HIS A 210 5.41 1.46 -24.76
CA HIS A 210 5.95 2.79 -25.00
C HIS A 210 4.89 3.91 -25.04
N ASP A 211 3.81 3.79 -24.24
CA ASP A 211 2.75 4.80 -24.15
C ASP A 211 3.07 5.93 -23.14
N GLY A 212 4.20 5.83 -22.44
CA GLY A 212 4.63 6.79 -21.43
C GLY A 212 3.91 6.62 -20.09
N THR A 213 3.25 5.48 -19.88
CA THR A 213 2.50 5.18 -18.65
C THR A 213 2.75 3.74 -18.23
N LEU A 214 3.13 3.51 -17.00
CA LEU A 214 3.21 2.15 -16.46
C LEU A 214 1.84 1.69 -16.03
N SER A 215 1.27 0.74 -16.76
CA SER A 215 0.03 0.05 -16.42
C SER A 215 0.23 -0.91 -15.25
N PRO A 216 -0.85 -1.32 -14.55
CA PRO A 216 -0.77 -2.34 -13.51
C PRO A 216 -0.21 -3.68 -14.00
N GLU A 217 -0.46 -4.02 -15.26
CA GLU A 217 0.03 -5.25 -15.91
C GLU A 217 1.55 -5.20 -16.11
N GLU A 218 2.08 -4.10 -16.62
CA GLU A 218 3.50 -3.88 -16.82
C GLU A 218 4.26 -3.86 -15.49
N MET A 219 3.71 -3.20 -14.47
CA MET A 219 4.28 -3.21 -13.13
C MET A 219 4.33 -4.63 -12.53
N ARG A 220 3.28 -5.45 -12.75
CA ARG A 220 3.29 -6.87 -12.30
C ARG A 220 4.29 -7.71 -13.07
N ALA A 221 4.38 -7.55 -14.39
CA ALA A 221 5.34 -8.26 -15.22
C ALA A 221 6.78 -7.99 -14.77
N MET A 222 7.09 -6.73 -14.49
CA MET A 222 8.39 -6.33 -13.99
C MET A 222 8.69 -6.88 -12.60
N HIS A 223 7.74 -6.83 -11.67
CA HIS A 223 7.90 -7.45 -10.36
C HIS A 223 8.15 -8.96 -10.46
N LYS A 224 7.51 -9.63 -11.41
CA LYS A 224 7.74 -11.06 -11.66
C LYS A 224 9.13 -11.33 -12.22
N ALA A 225 9.62 -10.47 -13.14
CA ALA A 225 10.95 -10.59 -13.71
C ALA A 225 12.09 -10.32 -12.71
N MET A 226 11.84 -9.49 -11.69
CA MET A 226 12.80 -9.18 -10.63
C MET A 226 12.85 -10.24 -9.51
N ARG A 227 11.90 -11.16 -9.43
CA ARG A 227 11.98 -12.27 -8.47
C ARG A 227 13.03 -13.24 -8.96
N PRO A 228 14.07 -13.55 -8.16
CA PRO A 228 14.98 -14.63 -8.54
C PRO A 228 14.15 -15.89 -8.75
N ALA A 229 14.41 -16.59 -9.86
CA ALA A 229 13.79 -17.88 -10.13
C ALA A 229 14.09 -18.78 -8.92
N GLU A 230 13.06 -19.13 -8.16
CA GLU A 230 13.19 -20.19 -7.16
C GLU A 230 13.59 -21.45 -7.92
N GLN A 231 14.86 -21.83 -7.78
CA GLN A 231 15.37 -23.07 -8.30
C GLN A 231 14.65 -24.18 -7.54
N HIS A 232 13.64 -24.75 -8.17
CA HIS A 232 13.08 -26.02 -7.78
C HIS A 232 14.11 -27.10 -8.17
N SER A 233 14.88 -27.52 -7.19
CA SER A 233 15.69 -28.75 -7.24
C SER A 233 15.12 -29.72 -6.22
#